data_9b432fa72136426ca9fbc7abb9c0f8f4
#
_entry.id   9b432fa72136426ca9fbc7abb9c0f8f4
#
_cell.length_a   1.000
_cell.length_b   1.000
_cell.length_c   1.000
_cell.angle_alpha   90.00
_cell.angle_beta   90.00
_cell.angle_gamma   90.00
#
_symmetry.space_group_name_H-M   'P 1'
#
loop_
_entity.id
_entity.type
_entity.pdbx_description
1 polymer ?
#
loop_
_entity_poly.entity_id
_entity_poly.type
_entity_poly.pdbx_seq_one_letter_code
_entity_poly.pdbx_strand_id
1 'polypeptide(L)'
;MANQKTIAVVGATGAQGGGLVRAILNDPQGGFAVRAITRDVNSDKAKKLAQLGAEVVAANVDDVASLEKAFRGAQGVFCVTFFWEHFSPEKELAEATNMAQAARRAGNQHVIWSTLEDTRRWVPLSDERMPTLKGKYKVPHFDAKGEADKVFTGLGLPVTLLLTSFYWDNFIYFGMGPKKGPDGKLALTLPLDDKKLPAIAAEDIGRCAYGIFKRGHELIGKTVGIAGEHLTGAQMAAAFSKALGKEVVYSAVPHAVYRSFGFPGADDLGNMFQFNCDFNGYFCGARSPETARALNPSLESFEDWLAQNKSRIPLGE
;
A
#
# COMPACT_ATOMS: atom_id res chain seq x y z
N MET A 1 -9.09 28.91 -18.37
CA MET A 1 -8.83 27.88 -17.35
C MET A 1 -7.35 27.51 -17.44
N ALA A 2 -6.60 27.55 -16.33
CA ALA A 2 -5.19 27.13 -16.34
C ALA A 2 -5.12 25.69 -16.84
N ASN A 3 -4.11 25.39 -17.68
CA ASN A 3 -3.92 24.04 -18.23
C ASN A 3 -3.53 23.09 -17.09
N GLN A 4 -4.49 22.35 -16.52
CA GLN A 4 -4.26 21.43 -15.41
C GLN A 4 -3.39 20.26 -15.89
N LYS A 5 -2.46 19.85 -15.04
CA LYS A 5 -1.57 18.71 -15.29
C LYS A 5 -2.33 17.41 -14.98
N THR A 6 -2.51 16.54 -15.96
CA THR A 6 -3.20 15.26 -15.74
C THR A 6 -2.31 14.26 -15.00
N ILE A 7 -2.85 13.65 -13.96
CA ILE A 7 -2.26 12.49 -13.28
C ILE A 7 -3.08 11.25 -13.64
N ALA A 8 -2.44 10.27 -14.25
CA ALA A 8 -3.03 8.96 -14.54
C ALA A 8 -2.82 8.03 -13.33
N VAL A 9 -3.89 7.42 -12.84
CA VAL A 9 -3.89 6.62 -11.60
C VAL A 9 -4.29 5.19 -11.90
N VAL A 10 -3.35 4.26 -11.85
CA VAL A 10 -3.62 2.83 -11.90
C VAL A 10 -4.25 2.38 -10.58
N GLY A 11 -5.18 1.43 -10.63
CA GLY A 11 -5.88 0.98 -9.43
C GLY A 11 -6.78 2.05 -8.81
N ALA A 12 -7.33 2.95 -9.62
CA ALA A 12 -8.13 4.11 -9.19
C ALA A 12 -9.37 3.74 -8.35
N THR A 13 -9.91 2.53 -8.50
CA THR A 13 -11.03 2.01 -7.70
C THR A 13 -10.59 1.26 -6.44
N GLY A 14 -9.29 1.12 -6.23
CA GLY A 14 -8.68 0.44 -5.07
C GLY A 14 -8.36 1.38 -3.92
N ALA A 15 -7.69 0.85 -2.89
CA ALA A 15 -7.40 1.56 -1.65
C ALA A 15 -6.49 2.77 -1.85
N GLN A 16 -5.29 2.56 -2.39
CA GLN A 16 -4.30 3.63 -2.59
C GLN A 16 -4.71 4.58 -3.72
N GLY A 17 -4.99 4.03 -4.92
CA GLY A 17 -5.34 4.83 -6.10
C GLY A 17 -6.62 5.62 -5.91
N GLY A 18 -7.63 5.05 -5.23
CA GLY A 18 -8.86 5.75 -4.89
C GLY A 18 -8.62 6.95 -3.97
N GLY A 19 -7.73 6.81 -2.98
CA GLY A 19 -7.31 7.91 -2.12
C GLY A 19 -6.65 9.05 -2.91
N LEU A 20 -5.77 8.70 -3.86
CA LEU A 20 -5.13 9.70 -4.73
C LEU A 20 -6.16 10.42 -5.64
N VAL A 21 -7.08 9.66 -6.24
CA VAL A 21 -8.15 10.26 -7.07
C VAL A 21 -8.95 11.27 -6.26
N ARG A 22 -9.41 10.89 -5.07
CA ARG A 22 -10.17 11.79 -4.18
C ARG A 22 -9.35 12.99 -3.73
N ALA A 23 -8.07 12.80 -3.41
CA ALA A 23 -7.20 13.89 -3.01
C ALA A 23 -7.07 14.97 -4.11
N ILE A 24 -6.92 14.55 -5.37
CA ILE A 24 -6.86 15.47 -6.52
C ILE A 24 -8.20 16.19 -6.72
N LEU A 25 -9.32 15.45 -6.70
CA LEU A 25 -10.65 16.01 -6.93
C LEU A 25 -11.09 16.98 -5.83
N ASN A 26 -10.64 16.77 -4.60
CA ASN A 26 -10.93 17.64 -3.46
C ASN A 26 -10.04 18.91 -3.40
N ASP A 27 -9.06 19.05 -4.29
CA ASP A 27 -8.20 20.24 -4.40
C ASP A 27 -8.28 20.85 -5.82
N PRO A 28 -9.42 21.49 -6.19
CA PRO A 28 -9.60 22.04 -7.54
C PRO A 28 -8.62 23.18 -7.89
N GLN A 29 -7.96 23.76 -6.89
CA GLN A 29 -6.92 24.78 -7.06
C GLN A 29 -5.50 24.18 -7.09
N GLY A 30 -5.36 22.89 -6.90
CA GLY A 30 -4.08 22.18 -6.85
C GLY A 30 -3.34 22.10 -8.19
N GLY A 31 -3.99 22.50 -9.29
CA GLY A 31 -3.38 22.51 -10.63
C GLY A 31 -3.33 21.15 -11.33
N PHE A 32 -4.00 20.14 -10.77
CA PHE A 32 -4.06 18.80 -11.33
C PHE A 32 -5.47 18.38 -11.73
N ALA A 33 -5.56 17.59 -12.81
CA ALA A 33 -6.72 16.79 -13.19
C ALA A 33 -6.38 15.31 -13.03
N VAL A 34 -7.38 14.45 -12.86
CA VAL A 34 -7.17 13.03 -12.66
C VAL A 34 -7.77 12.19 -13.77
N ARG A 35 -6.97 11.27 -14.30
CA ARG A 35 -7.40 10.17 -15.15
C ARG A 35 -7.39 8.88 -14.34
N ALA A 36 -8.57 8.39 -13.99
CA ALA A 36 -8.78 7.18 -13.22
C ALA A 36 -8.75 5.96 -14.15
N ILE A 37 -7.76 5.08 -13.97
CA ILE A 37 -7.58 3.90 -14.80
C ILE A 37 -8.17 2.70 -14.09
N THR A 38 -9.04 1.96 -14.79
CA THR A 38 -9.69 0.75 -14.30
C THR A 38 -9.85 -0.27 -15.43
N ARG A 39 -9.99 -1.56 -15.08
CA ARG A 39 -10.31 -2.63 -16.05
C ARG A 39 -11.76 -2.53 -16.54
N ASP A 40 -12.67 -2.11 -15.66
CA ASP A 40 -14.11 -1.98 -15.97
C ASP A 40 -14.60 -0.57 -15.65
N VAL A 41 -14.83 0.21 -16.71
CA VAL A 41 -15.38 1.58 -16.64
C VAL A 41 -16.86 1.60 -16.27
N ASN A 42 -17.56 0.47 -16.39
CA ASN A 42 -18.98 0.36 -16.12
C ASN A 42 -19.28 -0.06 -14.66
N SER A 43 -18.27 -0.41 -13.89
CA SER A 43 -18.44 -0.73 -12.47
C SER A 43 -18.98 0.47 -11.69
N ASP A 44 -19.74 0.20 -10.63
CA ASP A 44 -20.31 1.27 -9.79
C ASP A 44 -19.23 2.17 -9.17
N LYS A 45 -18.07 1.59 -8.82
CA LYS A 45 -16.93 2.36 -8.33
C LYS A 45 -16.38 3.32 -9.40
N ALA A 46 -16.25 2.87 -10.65
CA ALA A 46 -15.78 3.68 -11.78
C ALA A 46 -16.76 4.80 -12.11
N LYS A 47 -18.06 4.49 -12.18
CA LYS A 47 -19.13 5.49 -12.38
C LYS A 47 -19.13 6.56 -11.29
N LYS A 48 -18.88 6.16 -10.05
CA LYS A 48 -18.79 7.09 -8.91
C LYS A 48 -17.62 8.07 -9.07
N LEU A 49 -16.47 7.59 -9.55
CA LEU A 49 -15.32 8.46 -9.84
C LEU A 49 -15.61 9.43 -10.99
N ALA A 50 -16.29 8.98 -12.04
CA ALA A 50 -16.73 9.85 -13.14
C ALA A 50 -17.70 10.94 -12.66
N GLN A 51 -18.67 10.59 -11.82
CA GLN A 51 -19.61 11.56 -11.24
C GLN A 51 -18.90 12.60 -10.35
N LEU A 52 -17.77 12.25 -9.74
CA LEU A 52 -16.94 13.18 -8.96
C LEU A 52 -16.03 14.06 -9.85
N GLY A 53 -16.01 13.85 -11.17
CA GLY A 53 -15.26 14.66 -12.10
C GLY A 53 -13.94 14.04 -12.62
N ALA A 54 -13.66 12.77 -12.32
CA ALA A 54 -12.51 12.08 -12.89
C ALA A 54 -12.74 11.68 -14.36
N GLU A 55 -11.72 11.82 -15.20
CA GLU A 55 -11.69 11.14 -16.51
C GLU A 55 -11.46 9.65 -16.25
N VAL A 56 -12.46 8.81 -16.57
CA VAL A 56 -12.35 7.36 -16.38
C VAL A 56 -11.98 6.67 -17.67
N VAL A 57 -10.88 5.91 -17.67
CA VAL A 57 -10.31 5.24 -18.83
C VAL A 57 -10.10 3.75 -18.56
N ALA A 58 -10.47 2.91 -19.53
CA ALA A 58 -10.18 1.48 -19.47
C ALA A 58 -8.72 1.18 -19.84
N ALA A 59 -8.03 0.40 -19.00
CA ALA A 59 -6.79 -0.25 -19.37
C ALA A 59 -6.57 -1.51 -18.53
N ASN A 60 -5.78 -2.44 -19.08
CA ASN A 60 -5.38 -3.68 -18.43
C ASN A 60 -3.88 -3.65 -18.15
N VAL A 61 -3.48 -3.96 -16.92
CA VAL A 61 -2.07 -4.03 -16.49
C VAL A 61 -1.29 -5.15 -17.18
N ASP A 62 -1.98 -6.14 -17.75
CA ASP A 62 -1.38 -7.18 -18.58
C ASP A 62 -1.12 -6.73 -20.05
N ASP A 63 -1.57 -5.54 -20.44
CA ASP A 63 -1.46 -5.02 -21.81
C ASP A 63 -0.76 -3.65 -21.85
N VAL A 64 0.51 -3.69 -22.24
CA VAL A 64 1.36 -2.48 -22.36
C VAL A 64 0.77 -1.45 -23.30
N ALA A 65 0.12 -1.86 -24.40
CA ALA A 65 -0.43 -0.94 -25.39
C ALA A 65 -1.65 -0.19 -24.83
N SER A 66 -2.51 -0.89 -24.08
CA SER A 66 -3.65 -0.25 -23.40
C SER A 66 -3.19 0.73 -22.33
N LEU A 67 -2.17 0.37 -21.54
CA LEU A 67 -1.56 1.24 -20.54
C LEU A 67 -0.91 2.47 -21.19
N GLU A 68 -0.11 2.28 -22.25
CA GLU A 68 0.52 3.39 -22.99
C GLU A 68 -0.53 4.39 -23.47
N LYS A 69 -1.63 3.90 -24.07
CA LYS A 69 -2.74 4.75 -24.50
C LYS A 69 -3.35 5.53 -23.32
N ALA A 70 -3.54 4.86 -22.17
CA ALA A 70 -4.11 5.49 -20.99
C ALA A 70 -3.16 6.50 -20.33
N PHE A 71 -1.85 6.31 -20.43
CA PHE A 71 -0.82 7.20 -19.87
C PHE A 71 -0.48 8.39 -20.78
N ARG A 72 -0.78 8.30 -22.06
CA ARG A 72 -0.42 9.34 -23.06
C ARG A 72 -1.06 10.69 -22.70
N GLY A 73 -0.21 11.73 -22.69
CA GLY A 73 -0.62 13.09 -22.36
C GLY A 73 -0.79 13.35 -20.85
N ALA A 74 -0.67 12.33 -20.00
CA ALA A 74 -0.57 12.56 -18.56
C ALA A 74 0.83 13.03 -18.20
N GLN A 75 0.93 14.03 -17.32
CA GLN A 75 2.21 14.50 -16.81
C GLN A 75 2.79 13.53 -15.80
N GLY A 76 1.96 13.00 -14.91
CA GLY A 76 2.33 12.03 -13.90
C GLY A 76 1.53 10.76 -13.97
N VAL A 77 2.13 9.66 -13.47
CA VAL A 77 1.48 8.35 -13.39
C VAL A 77 1.72 7.76 -12.00
N PHE A 78 0.65 7.29 -11.37
CA PHE A 78 0.72 6.47 -10.16
C PHE A 78 0.56 5.01 -10.54
N CYS A 79 1.58 4.20 -10.25
CA CYS A 79 1.65 2.78 -10.53
C CYS A 79 1.53 1.97 -9.24
N VAL A 80 0.62 1.02 -9.22
CA VAL A 80 0.42 0.07 -8.12
C VAL A 80 -0.10 -1.25 -8.67
N THR A 81 0.38 -2.35 -8.13
CA THR A 81 -0.08 -3.72 -8.39
C THR A 81 -0.87 -4.25 -7.21
N PHE A 82 -1.59 -5.35 -7.38
CA PHE A 82 -2.38 -5.97 -6.33
C PHE A 82 -2.05 -7.47 -6.20
N PHE A 83 -0.97 -7.77 -5.50
CA PHE A 83 -0.43 -9.12 -5.29
C PHE A 83 -1.49 -10.14 -4.81
N TRP A 84 -2.37 -9.73 -3.91
CA TRP A 84 -3.38 -10.60 -3.28
C TRP A 84 -4.52 -11.04 -4.21
N GLU A 85 -4.56 -10.55 -5.46
CA GLU A 85 -5.49 -11.04 -6.50
C GLU A 85 -5.00 -12.36 -7.10
N HIS A 86 -3.68 -12.55 -7.19
CA HIS A 86 -3.09 -13.68 -7.91
C HIS A 86 -2.03 -14.46 -7.12
N PHE A 87 -1.50 -13.94 -6.03
CA PHE A 87 -0.47 -14.55 -5.18
C PHE A 87 0.79 -14.99 -5.95
N SER A 88 1.10 -14.36 -7.07
CA SER A 88 2.25 -14.70 -7.93
C SER A 88 3.25 -13.55 -7.99
N PRO A 89 4.47 -13.73 -7.44
CA PRO A 89 5.54 -12.74 -7.58
C PRO A 89 5.93 -12.48 -9.04
N GLU A 90 5.87 -13.50 -9.88
CA GLU A 90 6.19 -13.39 -11.30
C GLU A 90 5.18 -12.52 -12.03
N LYS A 91 3.88 -12.68 -11.70
CA LYS A 91 2.81 -11.84 -12.27
C LYS A 91 2.93 -10.41 -11.76
N GLU A 92 3.19 -10.22 -10.46
CA GLU A 92 3.43 -8.90 -9.85
C GLU A 92 4.55 -8.15 -10.59
N LEU A 93 5.68 -8.82 -10.84
CA LEU A 93 6.82 -8.26 -11.58
C LEU A 93 6.46 -7.97 -13.04
N ALA A 94 5.69 -8.84 -13.70
CA ALA A 94 5.26 -8.64 -15.08
C ALA A 94 4.33 -7.42 -15.22
N GLU A 95 3.33 -7.29 -14.35
CA GLU A 95 2.42 -6.14 -14.32
C GLU A 95 3.16 -4.82 -14.06
N ALA A 96 4.09 -4.81 -13.09
CA ALA A 96 4.94 -3.66 -12.80
C ALA A 96 5.83 -3.29 -14.00
N THR A 97 6.39 -4.31 -14.69
CA THR A 97 7.20 -4.12 -15.90
C THR A 97 6.37 -3.50 -17.01
N ASN A 98 5.15 -3.96 -17.23
CA ASN A 98 4.24 -3.41 -18.23
C ASN A 98 3.93 -1.93 -17.96
N MET A 99 3.64 -1.58 -16.71
CA MET A 99 3.40 -0.18 -16.32
C MET A 99 4.64 0.70 -16.54
N ALA A 100 5.83 0.21 -16.16
CA ALA A 100 7.08 0.93 -16.37
C ALA A 100 7.38 1.17 -17.86
N GLN A 101 7.20 0.15 -18.70
CA GLN A 101 7.37 0.26 -20.16
C GLN A 101 6.36 1.23 -20.78
N ALA A 102 5.10 1.15 -20.38
CA ALA A 102 4.04 2.05 -20.85
C ALA A 102 4.35 3.51 -20.46
N ALA A 103 4.77 3.76 -19.22
CA ALA A 103 5.14 5.09 -18.75
C ALA A 103 6.35 5.65 -19.53
N ARG A 104 7.34 4.79 -19.83
CA ARG A 104 8.50 5.18 -20.66
C ARG A 104 8.08 5.57 -22.07
N ARG A 105 7.22 4.78 -22.72
CA ARG A 105 6.73 5.02 -24.08
C ARG A 105 5.84 6.27 -24.16
N ALA A 106 5.02 6.49 -23.13
CA ALA A 106 4.15 7.67 -23.04
C ALA A 106 4.91 8.97 -22.73
N GLY A 107 6.18 8.90 -22.29
CA GLY A 107 7.01 10.05 -21.96
C GLY A 107 6.58 10.81 -20.72
N ASN A 108 6.02 10.11 -19.72
CA ASN A 108 5.54 10.73 -18.50
C ASN A 108 6.68 11.38 -17.71
N GLN A 109 6.42 12.55 -17.12
CA GLN A 109 7.43 13.41 -16.49
C GLN A 109 7.63 13.12 -14.99
N HIS A 110 6.73 12.37 -14.37
CA HIS A 110 6.86 11.91 -12.98
C HIS A 110 6.07 10.61 -12.80
N VAL A 111 6.75 9.56 -12.39
CA VAL A 111 6.14 8.26 -12.06
C VAL A 111 6.26 8.02 -10.56
N ILE A 112 5.16 7.66 -9.89
CA ILE A 112 5.22 7.13 -8.53
C ILE A 112 4.97 5.62 -8.62
N TRP A 113 5.93 4.85 -8.15
CA TRP A 113 5.78 3.40 -7.98
C TRP A 113 5.56 3.06 -6.52
N SER A 114 4.40 2.47 -6.19
CA SER A 114 4.09 1.99 -4.84
C SER A 114 4.80 0.67 -4.59
N THR A 115 5.82 0.70 -3.75
CA THR A 115 6.78 -0.38 -3.58
C THR A 115 6.94 -0.86 -2.13
N LEU A 116 7.71 -1.92 -1.99
CA LEU A 116 8.19 -2.53 -0.74
C LEU A 116 9.63 -3.03 -0.97
N GLU A 117 10.29 -3.49 0.10
CA GLU A 117 11.67 -3.94 0.05
C GLU A 117 11.83 -5.30 -0.67
N ASP A 118 12.97 -5.52 -1.32
CA ASP A 118 13.49 -6.85 -1.59
C ASP A 118 14.18 -7.36 -0.31
N THR A 119 13.43 -8.13 0.49
CA THR A 119 13.85 -8.57 1.83
C THR A 119 15.05 -9.51 1.81
N ARG A 120 15.36 -10.11 0.64
CA ARG A 120 16.53 -10.99 0.44
C ARG A 120 17.87 -10.25 0.60
N ARG A 121 17.85 -8.91 0.61
CA ARG A 121 19.03 -8.09 0.95
C ARG A 121 19.42 -8.20 2.42
N TRP A 122 18.47 -8.53 3.30
CA TRP A 122 18.67 -8.69 4.75
C TRP A 122 18.62 -10.16 5.16
N VAL A 123 17.79 -10.94 4.48
CA VAL A 123 17.59 -12.38 4.75
C VAL A 123 17.89 -13.16 3.45
N PRO A 124 19.17 -13.46 3.16
CA PRO A 124 19.54 -14.24 1.99
C PRO A 124 18.81 -15.59 1.94
N LEU A 125 18.68 -16.19 0.75
CA LEU A 125 17.98 -17.49 0.62
C LEU A 125 18.61 -18.60 1.44
N SER A 126 19.90 -18.51 1.73
CA SER A 126 20.64 -19.44 2.62
C SER A 126 20.37 -19.24 4.10
N ASP A 127 19.66 -18.18 4.49
CA ASP A 127 19.33 -17.93 5.89
C ASP A 127 18.06 -18.70 6.28
N GLU A 128 18.22 -19.73 7.09
CA GLU A 128 17.14 -20.64 7.49
C GLU A 128 16.25 -20.10 8.61
N ARG A 129 16.59 -18.93 9.24
CA ARG A 129 15.74 -18.31 10.25
C ARG A 129 14.34 -17.97 9.74
N MET A 130 14.22 -17.72 8.44
CA MET A 130 12.97 -17.46 7.75
C MET A 130 12.82 -18.44 6.59
N PRO A 131 11.70 -19.16 6.49
CA PRO A 131 11.46 -20.09 5.38
C PRO A 131 11.57 -19.39 4.01
N THR A 132 12.17 -20.08 3.05
CA THR A 132 12.11 -19.65 1.66
C THR A 132 10.81 -20.10 1.04
N LEU A 133 10.04 -19.17 0.48
CA LEU A 133 8.74 -19.41 -0.14
C LEU A 133 8.87 -19.41 -1.66
N LYS A 134 8.05 -20.22 -2.34
CA LYS A 134 8.03 -20.34 -3.82
C LYS A 134 9.44 -20.53 -4.42
N GLY A 135 10.34 -21.18 -3.68
CA GLY A 135 11.70 -21.56 -4.10
C GLY A 135 12.74 -20.43 -4.13
N LYS A 136 12.34 -19.16 -4.14
CA LYS A 136 13.27 -18.02 -4.33
C LYS A 136 12.91 -16.70 -3.65
N TYR A 137 11.89 -16.70 -2.78
CA TYR A 137 11.45 -15.50 -2.07
C TYR A 137 11.49 -15.70 -0.56
N LYS A 138 11.77 -14.64 0.18
CA LYS A 138 11.61 -14.61 1.64
C LYS A 138 10.25 -14.04 2.00
N VAL A 139 9.90 -12.90 1.44
CA VAL A 139 8.57 -12.27 1.56
C VAL A 139 8.05 -12.01 0.14
N PRO A 140 7.34 -12.96 -0.49
CA PRO A 140 6.99 -12.92 -1.91
C PRO A 140 6.40 -11.60 -2.39
N HIS A 141 5.41 -11.03 -1.66
CA HIS A 141 4.77 -9.78 -2.07
C HIS A 141 5.67 -8.54 -1.88
N PHE A 142 6.66 -8.59 -0.98
CA PHE A 142 7.68 -7.54 -0.84
C PHE A 142 8.75 -7.68 -1.93
N ASP A 143 9.33 -8.87 -2.01
CA ASP A 143 10.47 -9.13 -2.87
C ASP A 143 10.15 -8.85 -4.35
N ALA A 144 8.94 -9.18 -4.81
CA ALA A 144 8.51 -8.90 -6.18
C ALA A 144 8.44 -7.40 -6.48
N LYS A 145 7.95 -6.59 -5.53
CA LYS A 145 7.92 -5.13 -5.67
C LYS A 145 9.33 -4.54 -5.65
N GLY A 146 10.19 -5.01 -4.75
CA GLY A 146 11.59 -4.61 -4.69
C GLY A 146 12.41 -5.02 -5.92
N GLU A 147 12.08 -6.15 -6.57
CA GLU A 147 12.62 -6.49 -7.89
C GLU A 147 12.18 -5.50 -8.97
N ALA A 148 10.90 -5.10 -8.95
CA ALA A 148 10.34 -4.15 -9.91
C ALA A 148 10.97 -2.76 -9.80
N ASP A 149 11.46 -2.33 -8.63
CA ASP A 149 12.20 -1.06 -8.48
C ASP A 149 13.32 -0.93 -9.51
N LYS A 150 14.03 -2.05 -9.78
CA LYS A 150 15.13 -2.08 -10.75
C LYS A 150 14.64 -1.90 -12.18
N VAL A 151 13.40 -2.28 -12.48
CA VAL A 151 12.79 -2.08 -13.81
C VAL A 151 12.48 -0.59 -14.02
N PHE A 152 11.82 0.04 -13.06
CA PHE A 152 11.47 1.46 -13.14
C PHE A 152 12.73 2.35 -13.23
N THR A 153 13.72 2.07 -12.39
CA THR A 153 14.98 2.84 -12.38
C THR A 153 15.85 2.53 -13.60
N GLY A 154 15.94 1.27 -14.02
CA GLY A 154 16.73 0.82 -15.17
C GLY A 154 16.23 1.36 -16.52
N LEU A 155 14.93 1.64 -16.64
CA LEU A 155 14.37 2.31 -17.82
C LEU A 155 14.63 3.82 -17.85
N GLY A 156 15.31 4.38 -16.85
CA GLY A 156 15.58 5.82 -16.76
C GLY A 156 14.30 6.66 -16.58
N LEU A 157 13.28 6.12 -15.93
CA LEU A 157 12.07 6.86 -15.62
C LEU A 157 12.33 7.91 -14.54
N PRO A 158 11.64 9.06 -14.59
CA PRO A 158 11.63 10.05 -13.51
C PRO A 158 10.77 9.53 -12.35
N VAL A 159 11.26 8.50 -11.63
CA VAL A 159 10.47 7.74 -10.66
C VAL A 159 10.73 8.19 -9.21
N THR A 160 9.67 8.27 -8.43
CA THR A 160 9.68 8.26 -6.96
C THR A 160 9.22 6.89 -6.48
N LEU A 161 10.03 6.22 -5.68
CA LEU A 161 9.67 4.96 -5.03
C LEU A 161 8.90 5.27 -3.75
N LEU A 162 7.59 5.02 -3.74
CA LEU A 162 6.74 5.23 -2.56
C LEU A 162 6.72 3.94 -1.72
N LEU A 163 7.51 3.94 -0.65
CA LEU A 163 7.62 2.81 0.26
C LEU A 163 6.49 2.86 1.29
N THR A 164 5.51 1.99 1.13
CA THR A 164 4.33 1.94 1.99
C THR A 164 4.54 1.13 3.27
N SER A 165 3.61 1.22 4.20
CA SER A 165 3.59 0.49 5.47
C SER A 165 2.34 -0.41 5.56
N PHE A 166 2.13 -1.07 6.69
CA PHE A 166 0.94 -1.89 6.93
C PHE A 166 -0.33 -1.02 6.87
N TYR A 167 -1.43 -1.53 6.31
CA TYR A 167 -2.69 -0.77 6.23
C TYR A 167 -3.59 -1.10 7.39
N TRP A 168 -4.09 -0.09 8.12
CA TRP A 168 -5.14 -0.29 9.13
C TRP A 168 -6.41 -0.89 8.52
N ASP A 169 -6.66 -0.64 7.24
CA ASP A 169 -7.78 -1.21 6.47
C ASP A 169 -7.73 -2.75 6.41
N ASN A 170 -6.58 -3.38 6.67
CA ASN A 170 -6.45 -4.83 6.79
C ASN A 170 -7.25 -5.38 7.98
N PHE A 171 -7.53 -4.57 9.01
CA PHE A 171 -8.40 -4.95 10.10
C PHE A 171 -9.86 -5.11 9.66
N ILE A 172 -10.26 -4.47 8.55
CA ILE A 172 -11.60 -4.58 7.97
C ILE A 172 -11.65 -5.70 6.93
N TYR A 173 -10.76 -5.63 5.94
CA TYR A 173 -10.89 -6.40 4.70
C TYR A 173 -10.17 -7.74 4.71
N PHE A 174 -9.10 -7.88 5.52
CA PHE A 174 -8.29 -9.10 5.61
C PHE A 174 -8.51 -9.86 6.91
N GLY A 175 -9.51 -9.48 7.71
CA GLY A 175 -9.86 -10.20 8.94
C GLY A 175 -8.78 -10.19 10.01
N MET A 176 -7.84 -9.23 9.95
CA MET A 176 -6.74 -9.10 10.92
C MET A 176 -7.15 -8.34 12.21
N GLY A 177 -8.40 -7.84 12.27
CA GLY A 177 -8.94 -7.15 13.43
C GLY A 177 -9.19 -8.07 14.63
N PRO A 178 -9.59 -7.49 15.78
CA PRO A 178 -9.88 -8.26 16.98
C PRO A 178 -10.97 -9.31 16.74
N LYS A 179 -10.77 -10.51 17.24
CA LYS A 179 -11.73 -11.63 17.17
C LYS A 179 -12.01 -12.20 18.54
N LYS A 180 -13.21 -12.76 18.75
CA LYS A 180 -13.53 -13.49 19.97
C LYS A 180 -12.71 -14.76 20.06
N GLY A 181 -12.01 -14.93 21.18
CA GLY A 181 -11.38 -16.17 21.57
C GLY A 181 -12.39 -17.18 22.15
N PRO A 182 -11.96 -18.41 22.46
CA PRO A 182 -12.80 -19.43 23.08
C PRO A 182 -13.38 -19.02 24.43
N ASP A 183 -12.72 -18.10 25.13
CA ASP A 183 -13.15 -17.51 26.42
C ASP A 183 -14.15 -16.35 26.25
N GLY A 184 -14.54 -16.02 25.01
CA GLY A 184 -15.46 -14.94 24.66
C GLY A 184 -14.85 -13.54 24.69
N LYS A 185 -13.55 -13.40 25.05
CA LYS A 185 -12.85 -12.12 25.03
C LYS A 185 -12.37 -11.78 23.62
N LEU A 186 -12.32 -10.47 23.34
CA LEU A 186 -11.72 -10.01 22.08
C LEU A 186 -10.20 -10.03 22.19
N ALA A 187 -9.54 -10.59 21.18
CA ALA A 187 -8.08 -10.62 21.06
C ALA A 187 -7.62 -10.10 19.70
N LEU A 188 -6.64 -9.18 19.72
CA LEU A 188 -5.88 -8.80 18.53
C LEU A 188 -4.67 -9.74 18.44
N THR A 189 -4.70 -10.66 17.47
CA THR A 189 -3.66 -11.69 17.30
C THR A 189 -2.72 -11.31 16.17
N LEU A 190 -1.51 -10.86 16.50
CA LEU A 190 -0.46 -10.53 15.53
C LEU A 190 0.90 -11.03 16.02
N PRO A 191 1.80 -11.45 15.13
CA PRO A 191 3.13 -11.95 15.46
C PRO A 191 4.15 -10.79 15.53
N LEU A 192 3.94 -9.83 16.44
CA LEU A 192 4.77 -8.62 16.56
C LEU A 192 5.60 -8.59 17.86
N ASP A 193 5.37 -9.55 18.78
CA ASP A 193 5.98 -9.50 20.11
C ASP A 193 5.78 -8.10 20.73
N ASP A 194 6.86 -7.42 21.12
CA ASP A 194 6.87 -6.03 21.64
C ASP A 194 7.25 -4.99 20.58
N LYS A 195 7.41 -5.40 19.32
CA LYS A 195 7.91 -4.54 18.25
C LYS A 195 6.84 -3.60 17.72
N LYS A 196 7.29 -2.43 17.25
CA LYS A 196 6.42 -1.46 16.60
C LYS A 196 6.18 -1.85 15.15
N LEU A 197 4.96 -1.70 14.71
CA LEU A 197 4.54 -1.83 13.31
C LEU A 197 4.26 -0.45 12.73
N PRO A 198 5.02 0.03 11.75
CA PRO A 198 4.63 1.17 10.94
C PRO A 198 3.34 0.86 10.19
N ALA A 199 2.32 1.68 10.37
CA ALA A 199 1.03 1.47 9.72
C ALA A 199 0.36 2.80 9.36
N ILE A 200 -0.59 2.77 8.43
CA ILE A 200 -1.24 3.96 7.86
C ILE A 200 -2.66 3.63 7.38
N ALA A 201 -3.56 4.62 7.35
CA ALA A 201 -4.81 4.51 6.62
C ALA A 201 -4.54 4.40 5.11
N ALA A 202 -5.18 3.46 4.40
CA ALA A 202 -4.95 3.27 2.97
C ALA A 202 -5.29 4.52 2.14
N GLU A 203 -6.29 5.30 2.57
CA GLU A 203 -6.64 6.61 1.99
C GLU A 203 -5.48 7.60 2.04
N ASP A 204 -4.74 7.63 3.15
CA ASP A 204 -3.63 8.55 3.36
C ASP A 204 -2.41 8.24 2.50
N ILE A 205 -2.25 6.99 2.03
CA ILE A 205 -1.23 6.65 1.04
C ILE A 205 -1.47 7.46 -0.25
N GLY A 206 -2.74 7.51 -0.70
CA GLY A 206 -3.13 8.32 -1.85
C GLY A 206 -2.93 9.82 -1.64
N ARG A 207 -3.24 10.34 -0.45
CA ARG A 207 -3.00 11.75 -0.09
C ARG A 207 -1.51 12.08 -0.05
N CYS A 208 -0.68 11.17 0.47
CA CYS A 208 0.79 11.31 0.43
C CYS A 208 1.32 11.28 -1.01
N ALA A 209 0.81 10.39 -1.87
CA ALA A 209 1.15 10.36 -3.29
C ALA A 209 0.78 11.68 -4.00
N TYR A 210 -0.35 12.29 -3.64
CA TYR A 210 -0.71 13.63 -4.11
C TYR A 210 0.30 14.68 -3.65
N GLY A 211 0.71 14.65 -2.39
CA GLY A 211 1.79 15.52 -1.88
C GLY A 211 3.11 15.35 -2.63
N ILE A 212 3.45 14.12 -3.04
CA ILE A 212 4.64 13.85 -3.87
C ILE A 212 4.50 14.53 -5.24
N PHE A 213 3.34 14.39 -5.92
CA PHE A 213 3.12 15.08 -7.20
C PHE A 213 3.18 16.61 -7.07
N LYS A 214 2.67 17.17 -5.97
CA LYS A 214 2.76 18.62 -5.69
C LYS A 214 4.19 19.11 -5.52
N ARG A 215 5.08 18.33 -4.90
CA ARG A 215 6.52 18.63 -4.78
C ARG A 215 7.29 18.39 -6.09
N GLY A 216 6.72 17.57 -6.99
CA GLY A 216 7.25 17.37 -8.33
C GLY A 216 8.66 16.81 -8.35
N HIS A 217 9.55 17.44 -9.13
CA HIS A 217 10.90 16.96 -9.39
C HIS A 217 11.81 16.86 -8.14
N GLU A 218 11.47 17.53 -7.04
CA GLU A 218 12.22 17.45 -5.78
C GLU A 218 12.32 16.00 -5.25
N LEU A 219 11.30 15.18 -5.51
CA LEU A 219 11.21 13.80 -5.01
C LEU A 219 11.51 12.74 -6.08
N ILE A 220 11.76 13.14 -7.34
CA ILE A 220 12.19 12.22 -8.39
C ILE A 220 13.56 11.63 -8.04
N GLY A 221 13.74 10.33 -8.25
CA GLY A 221 14.94 9.58 -7.92
C GLY A 221 15.07 9.21 -6.44
N LYS A 222 14.07 9.54 -5.61
CA LYS A 222 14.11 9.26 -4.16
C LYS A 222 13.17 8.12 -3.79
N THR A 223 13.52 7.41 -2.71
CA THR A 223 12.62 6.54 -1.97
C THR A 223 11.98 7.36 -0.84
N VAL A 224 10.65 7.38 -0.81
CA VAL A 224 9.86 8.13 0.16
C VAL A 224 9.06 7.13 0.98
N GLY A 225 9.50 6.86 2.20
CA GLY A 225 8.82 5.95 3.10
C GLY A 225 7.82 6.67 4.00
N ILE A 226 6.61 6.12 4.09
CA ILE A 226 5.49 6.73 4.81
C ILE A 226 4.86 5.78 5.82
N ALA A 227 4.45 6.33 6.95
CA ALA A 227 3.59 5.70 7.94
C ALA A 227 2.70 6.77 8.59
N GLY A 228 1.52 6.38 9.06
CA GLY A 228 0.68 7.20 9.94
C GLY A 228 1.25 7.22 11.35
N GLU A 229 1.48 6.04 11.90
CA GLU A 229 2.07 5.83 13.22
C GLU A 229 2.89 4.54 13.29
N HIS A 230 3.71 4.44 14.34
CA HIS A 230 4.45 3.24 14.73
C HIS A 230 3.91 2.73 16.07
N LEU A 231 3.05 1.71 16.04
CA LEU A 231 2.39 1.18 17.23
C LEU A 231 2.78 -0.27 17.51
N THR A 232 2.92 -0.62 18.79
CA THR A 232 3.03 -2.03 19.19
C THR A 232 1.66 -2.70 19.14
N GLY A 233 1.63 -4.04 19.13
CA GLY A 233 0.37 -4.79 19.21
C GLY A 233 -0.45 -4.43 20.44
N ALA A 234 0.21 -4.23 21.59
CA ALA A 234 -0.44 -3.80 22.84
C ALA A 234 -1.07 -2.39 22.72
N GLN A 235 -0.37 -1.43 22.08
CA GLN A 235 -0.91 -0.09 21.85
C GLN A 235 -2.13 -0.12 20.90
N MET A 236 -2.07 -0.94 19.84
CA MET A 236 -3.22 -1.13 18.95
C MET A 236 -4.41 -1.77 19.68
N ALA A 237 -4.19 -2.79 20.51
CA ALA A 237 -5.25 -3.43 21.30
C ALA A 237 -5.88 -2.45 22.29
N ALA A 238 -5.10 -1.60 22.94
CA ALA A 238 -5.60 -0.54 23.83
C ALA A 238 -6.47 0.48 23.07
N ALA A 239 -6.05 0.91 21.87
CA ALA A 239 -6.83 1.80 21.01
C ALA A 239 -8.15 1.15 20.56
N PHE A 240 -8.12 -0.14 20.18
CA PHE A 240 -9.33 -0.91 19.91
C PHE A 240 -10.26 -0.97 21.11
N SER A 241 -9.72 -1.24 22.32
CA SER A 241 -10.52 -1.30 23.55
C SER A 241 -11.27 0.01 23.80
N LYS A 242 -10.56 1.14 23.64
CA LYS A 242 -11.13 2.49 23.77
C LYS A 242 -12.22 2.73 22.73
N ALA A 243 -11.95 2.41 21.46
CA ALA A 243 -12.87 2.67 20.35
C ALA A 243 -14.14 1.80 20.41
N LEU A 244 -14.01 0.52 20.80
CA LEU A 244 -15.11 -0.44 20.85
C LEU A 244 -15.88 -0.40 22.17
N GLY A 245 -15.34 0.22 23.22
CA GLY A 245 -15.92 0.19 24.57
C GLY A 245 -15.94 -1.23 25.20
N LYS A 246 -15.03 -2.10 24.77
CA LYS A 246 -14.88 -3.49 25.22
C LYS A 246 -13.40 -3.82 25.35
N GLU A 247 -13.04 -4.64 26.32
CA GLU A 247 -11.65 -5.10 26.48
C GLU A 247 -11.20 -5.87 25.21
N VAL A 248 -10.08 -5.45 24.64
CA VAL A 248 -9.34 -6.15 23.58
C VAL A 248 -7.94 -6.43 24.09
N VAL A 249 -7.60 -7.69 24.21
CA VAL A 249 -6.25 -8.10 24.65
C VAL A 249 -5.34 -8.27 23.43
N TYR A 250 -4.06 -7.94 23.58
CA TYR A 250 -3.07 -8.29 22.58
C TYR A 250 -2.60 -9.73 22.80
N SER A 251 -2.69 -10.55 21.77
CA SER A 251 -2.22 -11.94 21.73
C SER A 251 -1.04 -12.03 20.78
N ALA A 252 0.17 -11.91 21.31
CA ALA A 252 1.38 -12.18 20.53
C ALA A 252 1.46 -13.68 20.23
N VAL A 253 1.71 -14.02 18.99
CA VAL A 253 1.93 -15.40 18.55
C VAL A 253 3.29 -15.51 17.86
N PRO A 254 4.01 -16.66 18.01
CA PRO A 254 5.23 -16.88 17.26
C PRO A 254 4.99 -16.82 15.73
N HIS A 255 5.97 -16.31 14.97
CA HIS A 255 5.86 -16.21 13.51
C HIS A 255 5.57 -17.56 12.84
N ALA A 256 6.14 -18.67 13.37
CA ALA A 256 5.87 -20.02 12.87
C ALA A 256 4.40 -20.42 13.05
N VAL A 257 3.78 -20.06 14.17
CA VAL A 257 2.36 -20.29 14.45
C VAL A 257 1.49 -19.47 13.47
N TYR A 258 1.83 -18.20 13.25
CA TYR A 258 1.09 -17.35 12.32
C TYR A 258 1.13 -17.92 10.90
N ARG A 259 2.29 -18.38 10.43
CA ARG A 259 2.43 -19.07 9.13
C ARG A 259 1.52 -20.29 8.99
N SER A 260 1.18 -20.95 10.09
CA SER A 260 0.36 -22.18 10.11
C SER A 260 -1.16 -21.92 10.19
N PHE A 261 -1.62 -20.69 10.21
CA PHE A 261 -3.06 -20.36 10.34
C PHE A 261 -3.92 -20.81 9.13
N GLY A 262 -3.32 -21.26 8.04
CA GLY A 262 -4.02 -21.93 6.93
C GLY A 262 -4.86 -21.01 6.03
N PHE A 263 -4.93 -19.70 6.26
CA PHE A 263 -5.55 -18.78 5.31
C PHE A 263 -4.59 -18.47 4.15
N PRO A 264 -5.08 -18.15 2.95
CA PRO A 264 -4.23 -17.84 1.80
C PRO A 264 -3.24 -16.72 2.09
N GLY A 265 -1.93 -17.00 1.92
CA GLY A 265 -0.85 -16.04 2.18
C GLY A 265 -0.39 -15.92 3.63
N ALA A 266 -0.85 -16.81 4.54
CA ALA A 266 -0.40 -16.83 5.93
C ALA A 266 1.11 -17.01 6.06
N ASP A 267 1.70 -17.77 5.19
CA ASP A 267 3.15 -18.02 5.09
C ASP A 267 3.92 -16.74 4.71
N ASP A 268 3.45 -16.03 3.68
CA ASP A 268 4.02 -14.77 3.20
C ASP A 268 3.89 -13.67 4.29
N LEU A 269 2.69 -13.51 4.86
CA LEU A 269 2.46 -12.55 5.93
C LEU A 269 3.24 -12.88 7.21
N GLY A 270 3.37 -14.16 7.56
CA GLY A 270 4.19 -14.57 8.69
C GLY A 270 5.67 -14.24 8.50
N ASN A 271 6.19 -14.38 7.29
CA ASN A 271 7.55 -13.95 6.93
C ASN A 271 7.67 -12.42 6.93
N MET A 272 6.66 -11.70 6.44
CA MET A 272 6.61 -10.23 6.51
C MET A 272 6.70 -9.72 7.95
N PHE A 273 5.89 -10.25 8.84
CA PHE A 273 5.93 -9.86 10.26
C PHE A 273 7.26 -10.22 10.91
N GLN A 274 7.83 -11.38 10.58
CA GLN A 274 9.16 -11.74 11.07
C GLN A 274 10.22 -10.75 10.58
N PHE A 275 10.21 -10.38 9.30
CA PHE A 275 11.11 -9.36 8.76
C PHE A 275 10.95 -8.03 9.50
N ASN A 276 9.70 -7.60 9.75
CA ASN A 276 9.42 -6.36 10.48
C ASN A 276 9.96 -6.41 11.92
N CYS A 277 9.92 -7.56 12.56
CA CYS A 277 10.43 -7.73 13.93
C CYS A 277 11.96 -7.83 13.96
N ASP A 278 12.54 -8.69 13.12
CA ASP A 278 13.99 -8.96 13.10
C ASP A 278 14.78 -7.70 12.69
N PHE A 279 14.21 -6.87 11.83
CA PHE A 279 14.82 -5.62 11.31
C PHE A 279 14.03 -4.37 11.71
N ASN A 280 13.41 -4.38 12.90
CA ASN A 280 12.47 -3.35 13.33
C ASN A 280 13.05 -1.92 13.29
N GLY A 281 14.30 -1.76 13.70
CA GLY A 281 14.98 -0.46 13.63
C GLY A 281 15.06 0.11 12.21
N TYR A 282 15.43 -0.73 11.24
CA TYR A 282 15.42 -0.37 9.82
C TYR A 282 13.99 -0.10 9.34
N PHE A 283 13.07 -1.03 9.57
CA PHE A 283 11.71 -0.99 9.03
C PHE A 283 10.94 0.25 9.51
N CYS A 284 11.06 0.60 10.79
CA CYS A 284 10.51 1.84 11.34
C CYS A 284 11.26 3.08 10.81
N GLY A 285 12.58 3.04 10.76
CA GLY A 285 13.39 4.17 10.29
C GLY A 285 13.19 4.50 8.81
N ALA A 286 12.85 3.50 7.99
CA ALA A 286 12.54 3.68 6.57
C ALA A 286 11.15 4.27 6.30
N ARG A 287 10.26 4.38 7.29
CA ARG A 287 8.85 4.82 7.16
C ARG A 287 8.54 5.91 8.19
N SER A 288 8.68 7.17 7.79
CA SER A 288 8.56 8.32 8.70
C SER A 288 7.13 8.88 8.73
N PRO A 289 6.49 8.93 9.92
CA PRO A 289 5.25 9.68 10.11
C PRO A 289 5.40 11.18 9.86
N GLU A 290 6.57 11.75 10.15
CA GLU A 290 6.87 13.17 9.89
C GLU A 290 6.89 13.44 8.39
N THR A 291 7.52 12.57 7.59
CA THR A 291 7.51 12.65 6.13
C THR A 291 6.08 12.52 5.59
N ALA A 292 5.31 11.55 6.09
CA ALA A 292 3.91 11.38 5.70
C ALA A 292 3.08 12.64 6.01
N ARG A 293 3.24 13.23 7.20
CA ARG A 293 2.54 14.46 7.60
C ARG A 293 2.95 15.67 6.77
N ALA A 294 4.22 15.77 6.39
CA ALA A 294 4.70 16.83 5.51
C ALA A 294 4.14 16.73 4.08
N LEU A 295 3.77 15.52 3.62
CA LEU A 295 3.10 15.27 2.34
C LEU A 295 1.58 15.38 2.44
N ASN A 296 1.01 14.97 3.55
CA ASN A 296 -0.41 14.99 3.86
C ASN A 296 -0.64 15.64 5.25
N PRO A 297 -0.89 16.96 5.33
CA PRO A 297 -1.14 17.63 6.61
C PRO A 297 -2.35 17.08 7.38
N SER A 298 -3.29 16.41 6.69
CA SER A 298 -4.46 15.76 7.28
C SER A 298 -4.24 14.28 7.60
N LEU A 299 -2.98 13.87 7.81
CA LEU A 299 -2.62 12.48 8.14
C LEU A 299 -3.36 12.02 9.40
N GLU A 300 -4.10 10.94 9.28
CA GLU A 300 -4.88 10.37 10.38
C GLU A 300 -3.99 9.67 11.40
N SER A 301 -4.36 9.73 12.68
CA SER A 301 -3.88 8.82 13.71
C SER A 301 -4.69 7.51 13.67
N PHE A 302 -4.19 6.47 14.32
CA PHE A 302 -4.93 5.20 14.43
C PHE A 302 -6.25 5.39 15.19
N GLU A 303 -6.26 6.24 16.22
CA GLU A 303 -7.48 6.56 16.96
C GLU A 303 -8.51 7.29 16.07
N ASP A 304 -8.08 8.25 15.24
CA ASP A 304 -8.97 8.95 14.31
C ASP A 304 -9.53 8.00 13.25
N TRP A 305 -8.69 7.13 12.70
CA TRP A 305 -9.13 6.08 11.77
C TRP A 305 -10.14 5.14 12.42
N LEU A 306 -9.89 4.68 13.66
CA LEU A 306 -10.82 3.84 14.41
C LEU A 306 -12.15 4.54 14.68
N ALA A 307 -12.15 5.82 15.03
CA ALA A 307 -13.37 6.59 15.26
C ALA A 307 -14.31 6.54 14.04
N GLN A 308 -13.74 6.56 12.83
CA GLN A 308 -14.50 6.53 11.57
C GLN A 308 -14.86 5.11 11.12
N ASN A 309 -14.06 4.09 11.47
CA ASN A 309 -14.11 2.77 10.85
C ASN A 309 -14.52 1.61 11.80
N LYS A 310 -14.60 1.84 13.11
CA LYS A 310 -14.86 0.77 14.11
C LYS A 310 -16.10 -0.07 13.82
N SER A 311 -17.17 0.52 13.28
CA SER A 311 -18.40 -0.18 12.92
C SER A 311 -18.27 -1.12 11.72
N ARG A 312 -17.19 -1.00 10.97
CA ARG A 312 -16.88 -1.81 9.78
C ARG A 312 -15.97 -3.00 10.08
N ILE A 313 -15.42 -3.05 11.30
CA ILE A 313 -14.45 -4.09 11.68
C ILE A 313 -15.23 -5.34 12.09
N PRO A 314 -15.02 -6.49 11.39
CA PRO A 314 -15.68 -7.74 11.76
C PRO A 314 -15.05 -8.32 13.04
N LEU A 315 -15.82 -8.37 14.12
CA LEU A 315 -15.34 -8.84 15.43
C LEU A 315 -15.41 -10.36 15.62
N GLY A 316 -15.89 -11.09 14.61
CA GLY A 316 -16.23 -12.51 14.73
C GLY A 316 -17.46 -12.72 15.63
N GLU A 317 -18.37 -13.57 15.21
CA GLU A 317 -19.51 -14.02 16.03
C GLU A 317 -19.06 -15.13 17.00
#